data_0941a36aad7d967cbee34c6138c5af7f
#
_entry.id   0941a36aad7d967cbee34c6138c5af7f
#
_cell.length_a   1.000
_cell.length_b   1.000
_cell.length_c   1.000
_cell.angle_alpha   90.00
_cell.angle_beta   90.00
_cell.angle_gamma   90.00
#
_symmetry.space_group_name_H-M   'P 1'
#
loop_
_entity.id
_entity.type
_entity.pdbx_description
1 polymer ?
#
loop_
_entity_poly.entity_id
_entity_poly.type
_entity_poly.pdbx_seq_one_letter_code
_entity_poly.pdbx_strand_id
1 'polypeptide(L)'
;MKPHRTRFLTISAVTAATAMVVAACSSSGSTNTSGNGNAKPVVIGASLSLTGDFSADGQAFKRGYELWASEVNKTGGLLGRKVQLVFQNDASDPTTVATNYTKLIAQQKVNLVFGPFSTLLTVPAAKVAARYGYAFPEGAGGGPAVYQLKLPNVFNPSPPIADQLVPFADWVAALPATERPKTAAYPQVNDPFADPMTEAAQSILQKAGVRTVYSKIYPAENPDYKAGADAVAATGAQMVVLGSVDVPTATAFIQAFEQQHYNPKIFAASSGPDQGADFVKAVGAKNTNGIMVPNGWYAGLPNPLSQAFVKAYVAKYGGSPSDINADSAEGYSVGEITAAAVKATHSVDNKKIISFLHSSVTLQTVQGPVKFNSVGENVVAQKFIFQWQTGPKFVQVLPSSASGSVPIVNPKPAWSS
;
A
#
# COMPACT_ATOMS: atom_id res chain seq x y z
N MET A 1 -15.09 -70.23 18.37
CA MET A 1 -14.98 -71.45 17.57
C MET A 1 -14.04 -71.17 16.41
N LYS A 2 -12.91 -71.84 16.41
CA LYS A 2 -11.96 -72.06 15.31
C LYS A 2 -12.63 -73.01 14.28
N PRO A 3 -12.04 -73.37 13.10
CA PRO A 3 -10.68 -73.11 12.56
C PRO A 3 -10.54 -73.10 11.01
N HIS A 4 -9.26 -72.81 10.56
CA HIS A 4 -8.43 -73.46 9.55
C HIS A 4 -8.84 -73.35 8.04
N ARG A 5 -7.94 -73.29 7.04
CA ARG A 5 -6.58 -73.84 6.71
C ARG A 5 -6.09 -73.19 5.41
N THR A 6 -4.92 -72.67 5.33
CA THR A 6 -3.64 -73.10 4.75
C THR A 6 -3.67 -74.00 3.48
N ARG A 7 -2.86 -73.57 2.45
CA ARG A 7 -1.88 -74.36 1.63
C ARG A 7 -1.49 -73.56 0.39
N PHE A 8 -0.30 -73.15 0.18
CA PHE A 8 1.00 -73.75 -0.17
C PHE A 8 1.18 -74.04 -1.68
N LEU A 9 2.29 -73.42 -2.22
CA LEU A 9 3.30 -73.89 -3.19
C LEU A 9 2.81 -74.07 -4.68
N THR A 10 3.55 -73.54 -5.65
CA THR A 10 4.81 -74.06 -6.16
C THR A 10 5.54 -73.11 -7.11
N ILE A 11 6.85 -73.19 -7.04
CA ILE A 11 7.92 -72.60 -7.82
C ILE A 11 7.97 -73.21 -9.23
N SER A 12 8.29 -72.41 -10.25
CA SER A 12 9.09 -72.92 -11.41
C SER A 12 9.86 -71.80 -12.08
N ALA A 13 11.16 -71.89 -12.00
CA ALA A 13 12.12 -71.13 -12.76
C ALA A 13 12.36 -71.76 -14.14
N VAL A 14 12.51 -70.96 -15.17
CA VAL A 14 13.21 -71.36 -16.42
C VAL A 14 14.00 -70.17 -16.95
N THR A 15 15.23 -70.49 -17.26
CA THR A 15 16.40 -69.68 -17.63
C THR A 15 16.41 -69.35 -19.15
N ALA A 16 17.08 -68.25 -19.45
CA ALA A 16 17.98 -67.92 -20.55
C ALA A 16 17.45 -67.68 -21.96
N ALA A 17 17.77 -66.52 -22.51
CA ALA A 17 18.73 -66.42 -23.62
C ALA A 17 18.99 -64.97 -24.03
N THR A 18 20.23 -64.67 -24.22
CA THR A 18 20.89 -63.44 -24.65
C THR A 18 20.60 -63.13 -26.12
N ALA A 19 20.30 -61.87 -26.46
CA ALA A 19 20.56 -61.31 -27.79
C ALA A 19 20.93 -59.84 -27.69
N MET A 20 22.21 -59.52 -27.91
CA MET A 20 22.71 -58.17 -28.19
C MET A 20 22.22 -57.72 -29.57
N VAL A 21 21.62 -56.54 -29.64
CA VAL A 21 21.59 -55.78 -30.87
C VAL A 21 22.06 -54.37 -30.55
N VAL A 22 23.21 -54.04 -31.08
CA VAL A 22 23.79 -52.69 -31.13
C VAL A 22 23.07 -51.96 -32.29
N ALA A 23 22.42 -50.86 -31.99
CA ALA A 23 21.99 -49.92 -33.04
C ALA A 23 22.29 -48.48 -32.55
N ALA A 24 22.94 -47.78 -33.44
CA ALA A 24 23.65 -46.53 -33.30
C ALA A 24 22.77 -45.33 -33.04
N CYS A 25 23.43 -44.33 -32.47
CA CYS A 25 23.12 -42.93 -32.26
C CYS A 25 22.19 -42.26 -33.29
N SER A 26 21.16 -41.57 -32.78
CA SER A 26 20.73 -40.28 -33.31
C SER A 26 20.39 -39.37 -32.13
N SER A 27 21.29 -38.44 -31.88
CA SER A 27 21.13 -37.36 -30.90
C SER A 27 20.15 -36.33 -31.43
N SER A 28 18.91 -36.44 -31.07
CA SER A 28 18.00 -35.28 -31.09
C SER A 28 18.01 -34.65 -29.68
N GLY A 29 18.72 -33.57 -29.59
CA GLY A 29 18.79 -32.77 -28.36
C GLY A 29 17.44 -32.16 -28.00
N SER A 30 16.66 -32.89 -27.21
CA SER A 30 15.59 -32.30 -26.43
C SER A 30 16.24 -31.55 -25.26
N THR A 31 16.35 -30.26 -25.38
CA THR A 31 16.60 -29.42 -24.20
C THR A 31 15.40 -29.52 -23.27
N ASN A 32 15.38 -30.56 -22.46
CA ASN A 32 14.56 -30.61 -21.26
C ASN A 32 15.05 -29.50 -20.35
N THR A 33 14.38 -28.37 -20.38
CA THR A 33 14.43 -27.37 -19.30
C THR A 33 13.78 -28.02 -18.08
N SER A 34 14.52 -28.92 -17.42
CA SER A 34 14.14 -29.44 -16.11
C SER A 34 14.19 -28.26 -15.15
N GLY A 35 13.05 -27.64 -14.93
CA GLY A 35 12.88 -26.69 -13.85
C GLY A 35 13.32 -27.40 -12.56
N ASN A 36 14.32 -26.83 -11.91
CA ASN A 36 14.98 -27.35 -10.70
C ASN A 36 13.96 -27.40 -9.55
N GLY A 37 13.10 -28.43 -9.50
CA GLY A 37 11.98 -28.56 -8.53
C GLY A 37 12.43 -28.69 -7.06
N ASN A 38 13.75 -28.57 -6.79
CA ASN A 38 14.32 -28.73 -5.46
C ASN A 38 15.05 -27.47 -4.92
N ALA A 39 15.01 -26.35 -5.63
CA ALA A 39 15.64 -25.12 -5.15
C ALA A 39 14.86 -24.56 -3.94
N LYS A 40 15.55 -24.26 -2.84
CA LYS A 40 14.94 -23.64 -1.65
C LYS A 40 14.20 -22.36 -2.05
N PRO A 41 13.00 -22.10 -1.52
CA PRO A 41 12.22 -20.90 -1.85
C PRO A 41 13.00 -19.62 -1.50
N VAL A 42 12.64 -18.52 -2.14
CA VAL A 42 12.99 -17.18 -1.68
C VAL A 42 11.97 -16.79 -0.61
N VAL A 43 12.42 -16.73 0.63
CA VAL A 43 11.55 -16.37 1.76
C VAL A 43 11.59 -14.86 1.96
N ILE A 44 10.43 -14.22 1.96
CA ILE A 44 10.28 -12.78 2.16
C ILE A 44 9.43 -12.56 3.41
N GLY A 45 9.96 -11.79 4.35
CA GLY A 45 9.28 -11.48 5.61
C GLY A 45 8.65 -10.09 5.59
N ALA A 46 7.48 -9.93 6.20
CA ALA A 46 6.89 -8.64 6.49
C ALA A 46 6.20 -8.64 7.85
N SER A 47 6.24 -7.49 8.54
CA SER A 47 5.37 -7.21 9.67
C SER A 47 4.23 -6.33 9.18
N LEU A 48 3.01 -6.70 9.48
CA LEU A 48 1.80 -5.99 9.03
C LEU A 48 0.82 -5.85 10.19
N SER A 49 0.08 -4.76 10.21
CA SER A 49 -1.00 -4.52 11.16
C SER A 49 -2.21 -5.40 10.78
N LEU A 50 -2.20 -6.66 11.21
CA LEU A 50 -3.32 -7.58 10.95
C LEU A 50 -4.45 -7.38 11.97
N THR A 51 -4.19 -6.64 13.05
CA THR A 51 -5.12 -6.16 14.07
C THR A 51 -4.68 -4.75 14.50
N GLY A 52 -5.52 -4.05 15.29
CA GLY A 52 -5.27 -2.68 15.73
C GLY A 52 -5.82 -1.65 14.74
N ASP A 53 -5.48 -0.38 14.94
CA ASP A 53 -6.07 0.77 14.24
C ASP A 53 -5.80 0.77 12.73
N PHE A 54 -4.63 0.25 12.33
CA PHE A 54 -4.23 0.13 10.92
C PHE A 54 -4.60 -1.22 10.29
N SER A 55 -5.57 -1.96 10.87
CA SER A 55 -5.85 -3.32 10.40
C SER A 55 -6.45 -3.38 9.00
N ALA A 56 -7.24 -2.38 8.58
CA ALA A 56 -7.79 -2.31 7.23
C ALA A 56 -6.66 -2.24 6.18
N ASP A 57 -5.70 -1.35 6.42
CA ASP A 57 -4.52 -1.11 5.57
C ASP A 57 -3.58 -2.31 5.58
N GLY A 58 -3.26 -2.83 6.77
CA GLY A 58 -2.40 -4.01 6.92
C GLY A 58 -2.94 -5.25 6.20
N GLN A 59 -4.26 -5.46 6.22
CA GLN A 59 -4.91 -6.53 5.45
C GLN A 59 -4.88 -6.26 3.94
N ALA A 60 -4.99 -5.00 3.52
CA ALA A 60 -4.87 -4.62 2.11
C ALA A 60 -3.44 -4.86 1.60
N PHE A 61 -2.41 -4.44 2.34
CA PHE A 61 -1.00 -4.75 2.03
C PHE A 61 -0.76 -6.25 1.94
N LYS A 62 -1.29 -7.02 2.88
CA LYS A 62 -1.18 -8.49 2.85
C LYS A 62 -1.74 -9.06 1.55
N ARG A 63 -2.93 -8.62 1.12
CA ARG A 63 -3.52 -9.06 -0.15
C ARG A 63 -2.65 -8.69 -1.35
N GLY A 64 -2.06 -7.49 -1.36
CA GLY A 64 -1.13 -7.05 -2.40
C GLY A 64 0.11 -7.94 -2.49
N TYR A 65 0.79 -8.19 -1.37
CA TYR A 65 1.96 -9.06 -1.30
C TYR A 65 1.64 -10.49 -1.72
N GLU A 66 0.52 -11.05 -1.24
CA GLU A 66 0.09 -12.40 -1.58
C GLU A 66 -0.31 -12.56 -3.04
N LEU A 67 -0.93 -11.54 -3.64
CA LEU A 67 -1.27 -11.55 -5.05
C LEU A 67 -0.01 -11.50 -5.91
N TRP A 68 0.90 -10.56 -5.61
CA TRP A 68 2.18 -10.47 -6.30
C TRP A 68 2.97 -11.79 -6.23
N ALA A 69 3.12 -12.37 -5.05
CA ALA A 69 3.83 -13.63 -4.88
C ALA A 69 3.18 -14.78 -5.67
N SER A 70 1.84 -14.80 -5.71
CA SER A 70 1.07 -15.76 -6.50
C SER A 70 1.37 -15.62 -7.99
N GLU A 71 1.32 -14.39 -8.54
CA GLU A 71 1.58 -14.14 -9.96
C GLU A 71 3.04 -14.45 -10.35
N VAL A 72 4.00 -14.01 -9.55
CA VAL A 72 5.42 -14.36 -9.76
C VAL A 72 5.64 -15.87 -9.73
N ASN A 73 4.99 -16.56 -8.80
CA ASN A 73 5.11 -18.02 -8.70
C ASN A 73 4.51 -18.79 -9.88
N LYS A 74 3.47 -18.25 -10.54
CA LYS A 74 2.92 -18.82 -11.77
C LYS A 74 3.92 -18.79 -12.92
N THR A 75 4.80 -17.78 -12.93
CA THR A 75 5.82 -17.59 -13.97
C THR A 75 7.19 -18.17 -13.61
N GLY A 76 7.27 -19.01 -12.60
CA GLY A 76 8.51 -19.71 -12.19
C GLY A 76 9.24 -19.11 -10.98
N GLY A 77 8.69 -18.08 -10.34
CA GLY A 77 9.24 -17.47 -9.14
C GLY A 77 10.39 -16.49 -9.41
N LEU A 78 11.20 -16.22 -8.41
CA LEU A 78 12.40 -15.38 -8.49
C LEU A 78 13.63 -16.27 -8.74
N LEU A 79 14.30 -16.06 -9.86
CA LEU A 79 15.49 -16.86 -10.26
C LEU A 79 15.19 -18.39 -10.29
N GLY A 80 14.00 -18.78 -10.74
CA GLY A 80 13.59 -20.21 -10.76
C GLY A 80 13.21 -20.78 -9.39
N ARG A 81 13.09 -19.94 -8.37
CA ARG A 81 12.75 -20.33 -6.99
C ARG A 81 11.37 -19.76 -6.62
N LYS A 82 10.52 -20.58 -6.01
CA LYS A 82 9.23 -20.10 -5.49
C LYS A 82 9.42 -19.03 -4.43
N VAL A 83 8.58 -18.01 -4.45
CA VAL A 83 8.47 -17.01 -3.37
C VAL A 83 7.58 -17.57 -2.27
N GLN A 84 8.05 -17.47 -1.05
CA GLN A 84 7.30 -17.78 0.17
C GLN A 84 7.23 -16.56 1.05
N LEU A 85 6.02 -16.13 1.43
CA LEU A 85 5.80 -15.01 2.33
C LEU A 85 5.67 -15.49 3.78
N VAL A 86 6.23 -14.72 4.70
CA VAL A 86 6.11 -14.92 6.15
C VAL A 86 5.66 -13.61 6.78
N PHE A 87 4.48 -13.62 7.39
CA PHE A 87 3.90 -12.46 8.03
C PHE A 87 3.99 -12.55 9.56
N GLN A 88 4.27 -11.41 10.18
CA GLN A 88 4.13 -11.19 11.62
C GLN A 88 3.07 -10.10 11.83
N ASN A 89 2.23 -10.22 12.87
CA ASN A 89 1.30 -9.16 13.24
C ASN A 89 2.01 -8.17 14.17
N ASP A 90 2.00 -6.88 13.83
CA ASP A 90 2.52 -5.83 14.71
C ASP A 90 1.44 -5.17 15.57
N ALA A 91 0.17 -5.50 15.31
CA ALA A 91 -0.97 -4.93 16.03
C ALA A 91 -0.97 -3.38 16.03
N SER A 92 -0.43 -2.76 14.97
CA SER A 92 -0.28 -1.30 14.83
C SER A 92 0.69 -0.65 15.84
N ASP A 93 1.59 -1.46 16.44
CA ASP A 93 2.49 -1.00 17.51
C ASP A 93 3.95 -0.87 17.03
N PRO A 94 4.58 0.32 17.19
CA PRO A 94 5.95 0.58 16.73
C PRO A 94 7.03 -0.27 17.41
N THR A 95 6.83 -0.71 18.66
CA THR A 95 7.77 -1.57 19.38
C THR A 95 7.70 -3.00 18.88
N THR A 96 6.47 -3.47 18.65
CA THR A 96 6.21 -4.81 18.12
C THR A 96 6.74 -4.96 16.70
N VAL A 97 6.57 -3.95 15.82
CA VAL A 97 7.10 -4.00 14.46
C VAL A 97 8.63 -4.15 14.46
N ALA A 98 9.37 -3.41 15.29
CA ALA A 98 10.82 -3.53 15.41
C ALA A 98 11.24 -4.93 15.89
N THR A 99 10.53 -5.49 16.85
CA THR A 99 10.74 -6.86 17.35
C THR A 99 10.49 -7.89 16.26
N ASN A 100 9.43 -7.73 15.48
CA ASN A 100 9.06 -8.62 14.38
C ASN A 100 10.14 -8.63 13.29
N TYR A 101 10.66 -7.46 12.83
CA TYR A 101 11.76 -7.44 11.86
C TYR A 101 13.04 -8.04 12.42
N THR A 102 13.35 -7.84 13.70
CA THR A 102 14.48 -8.51 14.34
C THR A 102 14.32 -10.04 14.29
N LYS A 103 13.13 -10.55 14.59
CA LYS A 103 12.80 -11.98 14.52
C LYS A 103 12.89 -12.53 13.10
N LEU A 104 12.27 -11.84 12.13
CA LEU A 104 12.29 -12.24 10.71
C LEU A 104 13.72 -12.35 10.18
N ILE A 105 14.57 -11.37 10.48
CA ILE A 105 15.95 -11.29 9.96
C ILE A 105 16.91 -12.18 10.73
N ALA A 106 17.00 -11.99 12.05
CA ALA A 106 18.05 -12.65 12.86
C ALA A 106 17.73 -14.10 13.22
N GLN A 107 16.44 -14.43 13.46
CA GLN A 107 16.05 -15.76 13.90
C GLN A 107 15.54 -16.62 12.73
N GLN A 108 14.61 -16.09 11.91
CA GLN A 108 14.02 -16.84 10.79
C GLN A 108 14.89 -16.76 9.52
N LYS A 109 15.85 -15.84 9.46
CA LYS A 109 16.82 -15.69 8.36
C LYS A 109 16.16 -15.61 6.99
N VAL A 110 15.09 -14.81 6.89
CA VAL A 110 14.42 -14.53 5.61
C VAL A 110 15.42 -13.96 4.59
N ASN A 111 15.22 -14.20 3.31
CA ASN A 111 16.12 -13.69 2.27
C ASN A 111 15.95 -12.18 2.06
N LEU A 112 14.70 -11.71 2.06
CA LEU A 112 14.31 -10.32 1.81
C LEU A 112 13.23 -9.92 2.83
N VAL A 113 12.98 -8.63 2.95
CA VAL A 113 11.87 -8.11 3.73
C VAL A 113 11.09 -7.10 2.91
N PHE A 114 9.78 -6.99 3.17
CA PHE A 114 8.90 -5.94 2.70
C PHE A 114 8.47 -5.08 3.89
N GLY A 115 8.19 -3.80 3.63
CA GLY A 115 7.83 -2.85 4.67
C GLY A 115 6.43 -3.07 5.27
N PRO A 116 6.16 -2.45 6.42
CA PRO A 116 4.84 -2.38 7.03
C PRO A 116 3.97 -1.28 6.40
N PHE A 117 2.75 -1.14 6.79
CA PHE A 117 1.99 0.11 6.80
C PHE A 117 2.36 0.81 8.12
N SER A 118 2.55 1.95 8.15
CA SER A 118 2.55 3.30 7.76
C SER A 118 3.94 3.94 8.00
N THR A 119 4.07 5.29 7.93
CA THR A 119 5.31 5.99 8.31
C THR A 119 5.71 5.72 9.77
N LEU A 120 4.73 5.70 10.69
CA LEU A 120 4.93 5.41 12.11
C LEU A 120 5.65 4.07 12.33
N LEU A 121 5.23 3.01 11.62
CA LEU A 121 5.80 1.66 11.75
C LEU A 121 7.07 1.49 10.90
N THR A 122 7.16 2.20 9.77
CA THR A 122 8.32 2.14 8.88
C THR A 122 9.58 2.70 9.53
N VAL A 123 9.48 3.79 10.31
CA VAL A 123 10.65 4.39 11.01
C VAL A 123 11.43 3.39 11.86
N PRO A 124 10.84 2.65 12.81
CA PRO A 124 11.56 1.65 13.59
C PRO A 124 11.96 0.41 12.75
N ALA A 125 11.12 -0.03 11.82
CA ALA A 125 11.38 -1.18 10.97
C ALA A 125 12.59 -0.99 10.05
N ALA A 126 12.67 0.18 9.39
CA ALA A 126 13.77 0.54 8.50
C ALA A 126 15.12 0.57 9.22
N LYS A 127 15.15 1.08 10.47
CA LYS A 127 16.36 1.06 11.32
C LYS A 127 16.83 -0.36 11.61
N VAL A 128 15.90 -1.28 11.87
CA VAL A 128 16.25 -2.70 12.07
C VAL A 128 16.80 -3.29 10.79
N ALA A 129 16.09 -3.14 9.65
CA ALA A 129 16.55 -3.67 8.37
C ALA A 129 17.93 -3.12 7.96
N ALA A 130 18.17 -1.81 8.16
CA ALA A 130 19.45 -1.16 7.87
C ALA A 130 20.59 -1.75 8.71
N ARG A 131 20.37 -2.01 10.00
CA ARG A 131 21.37 -2.62 10.91
C ARG A 131 21.85 -3.98 10.40
N TYR A 132 20.97 -4.73 9.78
CA TYR A 132 21.28 -6.04 9.20
C TYR A 132 21.66 -5.98 7.71
N GLY A 133 21.70 -4.80 7.10
CA GLY A 133 22.06 -4.61 5.70
C GLY A 133 21.00 -5.09 4.70
N TYR A 134 19.72 -5.14 5.10
CA TYR A 134 18.61 -5.53 4.24
C TYR A 134 18.10 -4.36 3.41
N ALA A 135 17.82 -4.58 2.14
CA ALA A 135 16.97 -3.71 1.35
C ALA A 135 15.58 -3.65 1.99
N PHE A 136 14.99 -2.46 2.01
CA PHE A 136 13.71 -2.22 2.66
C PHE A 136 12.74 -1.51 1.72
N PRO A 137 12.24 -2.22 0.70
CA PRO A 137 11.15 -1.73 -0.13
C PRO A 137 9.85 -1.72 0.69
N GLU A 138 9.16 -0.58 0.68
CA GLU A 138 7.94 -0.36 1.44
C GLU A 138 6.94 0.47 0.60
N GLY A 139 5.65 0.48 0.90
CA GLY A 139 4.63 1.05 0.03
C GLY A 139 3.96 2.31 0.56
N ALA A 140 3.71 2.42 1.86
CA ALA A 140 2.93 3.52 2.44
C ALA A 140 3.65 4.29 3.56
N GLY A 141 4.89 3.91 3.87
CA GLY A 141 5.67 4.50 4.96
C GLY A 141 6.55 5.68 4.55
N GLY A 142 6.29 6.31 3.40
CA GLY A 142 7.17 7.30 2.78
C GLY A 142 7.10 8.71 3.34
N GLY A 143 6.83 8.90 4.64
CA GLY A 143 6.86 10.21 5.26
C GLY A 143 8.28 10.76 5.47
N PRO A 144 8.45 12.10 5.55
CA PRO A 144 9.76 12.76 5.74
C PRO A 144 10.55 12.21 6.93
N ALA A 145 9.88 11.76 7.98
CA ALA A 145 10.53 11.18 9.16
C ALA A 145 11.38 9.91 8.82
N VAL A 146 11.01 9.16 7.79
CA VAL A 146 11.78 8.00 7.32
C VAL A 146 13.05 8.45 6.59
N TYR A 147 12.94 9.42 5.69
CA TYR A 147 14.06 9.89 4.87
C TYR A 147 15.06 10.76 5.65
N GLN A 148 14.59 11.43 6.70
CA GLN A 148 15.46 12.16 7.66
C GLN A 148 16.44 11.23 8.40
N LEU A 149 16.14 9.91 8.46
CA LEU A 149 17.07 8.92 8.98
C LEU A 149 18.32 8.73 8.11
N LYS A 150 18.27 9.18 6.85
CA LYS A 150 19.34 9.04 5.84
C LYS A 150 19.83 7.60 5.69
N LEU A 151 18.90 6.64 5.76
CA LEU A 151 19.18 5.22 5.59
C LEU A 151 19.27 4.89 4.09
N PRO A 152 20.29 4.15 3.64
CA PRO A 152 20.49 3.87 2.22
C PRO A 152 19.62 2.72 1.69
N ASN A 153 18.80 2.11 2.53
CA ASN A 153 18.12 0.85 2.23
C ASN A 153 16.61 0.97 2.01
N VAL A 154 16.02 2.16 2.20
CA VAL A 154 14.57 2.39 2.08
C VAL A 154 14.23 2.78 0.64
N PHE A 155 13.15 2.21 0.09
CA PHE A 155 12.67 2.49 -1.26
C PHE A 155 11.15 2.46 -1.29
N ASN A 156 10.51 3.60 -1.57
CA ASN A 156 9.05 3.71 -1.66
C ASN A 156 8.61 3.96 -3.11
N PRO A 157 7.90 3.03 -3.78
CA PRO A 157 7.37 3.23 -5.13
C PRO A 157 6.19 4.20 -5.20
N SER A 158 5.53 4.48 -4.08
CA SER A 158 4.37 5.38 -3.99
C SER A 158 4.77 6.86 -4.02
N PRO A 159 3.82 7.80 -4.18
CA PRO A 159 4.13 9.22 -4.14
C PRO A 159 4.70 9.65 -2.77
N PRO A 160 5.66 10.62 -2.76
CA PRO A 160 6.11 11.23 -1.51
C PRO A 160 4.94 11.77 -0.69
N ILE A 161 4.89 11.42 0.58
CA ILE A 161 3.73 11.69 1.44
C ILE A 161 3.43 13.21 1.54
N ALA A 162 4.44 14.04 1.74
CA ALA A 162 4.25 15.49 1.85
C ALA A 162 3.57 16.12 0.61
N ASP A 163 3.69 15.47 -0.54
CA ASP A 163 3.18 15.98 -1.80
C ASP A 163 1.75 15.53 -2.14
N GLN A 164 1.20 14.59 -1.41
CA GLN A 164 -0.04 13.92 -1.82
C GLN A 164 -1.26 14.84 -1.80
N LEU A 165 -1.36 15.80 -0.85
CA LEU A 165 -2.42 16.82 -0.81
C LEU A 165 -2.10 18.08 -1.63
N VAL A 166 -0.92 18.18 -2.26
CA VAL A 166 -0.56 19.34 -3.08
C VAL A 166 -1.54 19.57 -4.23
N PRO A 167 -1.96 18.56 -5.01
CA PRO A 167 -2.95 18.80 -6.09
C PRO A 167 -4.29 19.34 -5.58
N PHE A 168 -4.73 18.94 -4.39
CA PHE A 168 -5.93 19.49 -3.74
C PHE A 168 -5.72 20.96 -3.38
N ALA A 169 -4.62 21.30 -2.72
CA ALA A 169 -4.32 22.66 -2.29
C ALA A 169 -4.17 23.60 -3.48
N ASP A 170 -3.50 23.17 -4.55
CA ASP A 170 -3.36 23.93 -5.79
C ASP A 170 -4.71 24.17 -6.49
N TRP A 171 -5.58 23.15 -6.52
CA TRP A 171 -6.94 23.31 -7.04
C TRP A 171 -7.71 24.38 -6.27
N VAL A 172 -7.71 24.32 -4.92
CA VAL A 172 -8.38 25.34 -4.09
C VAL A 172 -7.77 26.73 -4.31
N ALA A 173 -6.44 26.82 -4.39
CA ALA A 173 -5.74 28.08 -4.64
C ALA A 173 -6.10 28.70 -6.00
N ALA A 174 -6.38 27.86 -7.00
CA ALA A 174 -6.77 28.28 -8.35
C ALA A 174 -8.26 28.66 -8.48
N LEU A 175 -9.10 28.39 -7.49
CA LEU A 175 -10.53 28.78 -7.53
C LEU A 175 -10.67 30.30 -7.65
N PRO A 176 -11.71 30.78 -8.36
CA PRO A 176 -12.07 32.19 -8.39
C PRO A 176 -12.20 32.73 -6.96
N ALA A 177 -11.80 34.00 -6.74
CA ALA A 177 -11.82 34.61 -5.39
C ALA A 177 -13.22 34.60 -4.72
N THR A 178 -14.29 34.55 -5.50
CA THR A 178 -15.68 34.42 -5.02
C THR A 178 -16.03 33.01 -4.54
N GLU A 179 -15.38 31.99 -5.06
CA GLU A 179 -15.63 30.58 -4.74
C GLU A 179 -14.63 30.03 -3.74
N ARG A 180 -13.41 30.61 -3.71
CA ARG A 180 -12.35 30.18 -2.82
C ARG A 180 -12.74 30.36 -1.35
N PRO A 181 -12.56 29.33 -0.49
CA PRO A 181 -12.78 29.48 0.94
C PRO A 181 -11.94 30.61 1.53
N LYS A 182 -12.54 31.41 2.39
CA LYS A 182 -11.84 32.51 3.09
C LYS A 182 -11.12 32.03 4.35
N THR A 183 -11.60 30.92 4.93
CA THR A 183 -11.11 30.37 6.20
C THR A 183 -10.97 28.86 6.11
N ALA A 184 -9.95 28.33 6.77
CA ALA A 184 -9.70 26.91 6.87
C ALA A 184 -9.32 26.50 8.30
N ALA A 185 -9.70 25.27 8.67
CA ALA A 185 -9.30 24.57 9.88
C ALA A 185 -8.43 23.35 9.52
N TYR A 186 -7.40 23.13 10.33
CA TYR A 186 -6.42 22.05 10.17
C TYR A 186 -6.30 21.25 11.50
N PRO A 187 -7.34 20.48 11.87
CA PRO A 187 -7.18 19.50 12.94
C PRO A 187 -6.36 18.32 12.43
N GLN A 188 -5.40 17.83 13.20
CA GLN A 188 -4.60 16.68 12.78
C GLN A 188 -4.18 15.82 13.96
N VAL A 189 -4.10 14.51 13.76
CA VAL A 189 -3.48 13.61 14.72
C VAL A 189 -1.96 13.74 14.65
N ASN A 190 -1.28 13.61 15.79
CA ASN A 190 0.19 13.60 15.83
C ASN A 190 0.74 12.33 15.19
N ASP A 191 0.87 12.34 13.89
CA ASP A 191 1.32 11.19 13.11
C ASP A 191 2.27 11.61 11.99
N PRO A 192 3.45 10.97 11.86
CA PRO A 192 4.46 11.33 10.87
C PRO A 192 4.05 11.09 9.39
N PHE A 193 2.89 10.50 9.14
CA PHE A 193 2.26 10.42 7.83
C PHE A 193 1.29 11.59 7.59
N ALA A 194 0.40 11.89 8.55
CA ALA A 194 -0.65 12.90 8.39
C ALA A 194 -0.11 14.34 8.44
N ASP A 195 0.83 14.62 9.36
CA ASP A 195 1.35 15.96 9.59
C ASP A 195 1.95 16.61 8.33
N PRO A 196 2.89 15.98 7.59
CA PRO A 196 3.54 16.64 6.46
C PRO A 196 2.58 16.92 5.29
N MET A 197 1.54 16.11 5.09
CA MET A 197 0.51 16.38 4.07
C MET A 197 -0.32 17.61 4.45
N THR A 198 -0.77 17.66 5.69
CA THR A 198 -1.61 18.76 6.21
C THR A 198 -0.83 20.07 6.22
N GLU A 199 0.42 20.05 6.66
CA GLU A 199 1.31 21.23 6.67
C GLU A 199 1.61 21.76 5.28
N ALA A 200 1.88 20.88 4.30
CA ALA A 200 2.09 21.26 2.91
C ALA A 200 0.85 21.94 2.32
N ALA A 201 -0.33 21.35 2.51
CA ALA A 201 -1.59 21.93 2.06
C ALA A 201 -1.86 23.28 2.75
N GLN A 202 -1.67 23.39 4.07
CA GLN A 202 -1.83 24.63 4.82
C GLN A 202 -0.91 25.74 4.28
N SER A 203 0.36 25.44 4.03
CA SER A 203 1.33 26.41 3.51
C SER A 203 0.91 26.98 2.14
N ILE A 204 0.45 26.13 1.22
CA ILE A 204 -0.02 26.56 -0.11
C ILE A 204 -1.26 27.43 0.03
N LEU A 205 -2.23 27.01 0.82
CA LEU A 205 -3.52 27.69 1.00
C LEU A 205 -3.36 29.03 1.70
N GLN A 206 -2.48 29.16 2.68
CA GLN A 206 -2.15 30.44 3.31
C GLN A 206 -1.56 31.44 2.29
N LYS A 207 -0.63 31.00 1.43
CA LYS A 207 -0.08 31.82 0.35
C LYS A 207 -1.17 32.27 -0.66
N ALA A 208 -2.20 31.44 -0.84
CA ALA A 208 -3.36 31.77 -1.68
C ALA A 208 -4.39 32.68 -0.99
N GLY A 209 -4.12 33.13 0.26
CA GLY A 209 -4.98 34.04 1.02
C GLY A 209 -6.10 33.37 1.82
N VAL A 210 -6.05 32.04 2.01
CA VAL A 210 -6.96 31.32 2.90
C VAL A 210 -6.48 31.45 4.34
N ARG A 211 -7.27 32.11 5.19
CA ARG A 211 -6.90 32.37 6.59
C ARG A 211 -7.11 31.12 7.45
N THR A 212 -6.07 30.68 8.14
CA THR A 212 -6.19 29.64 9.17
C THR A 212 -6.95 30.18 10.37
N VAL A 213 -8.05 29.55 10.75
CA VAL A 213 -8.86 29.88 11.93
C VAL A 213 -8.74 28.83 13.03
N TYR A 214 -8.20 27.66 12.69
CA TYR A 214 -7.92 26.59 13.63
C TYR A 214 -6.76 25.73 13.10
N SER A 215 -5.82 25.40 13.96
CA SER A 215 -4.76 24.45 13.69
C SER A 215 -4.34 23.83 15.01
N LYS A 216 -4.51 22.51 15.14
CA LYS A 216 -4.16 21.80 16.38
C LYS A 216 -3.78 20.36 16.06
N ILE A 217 -2.69 19.92 16.69
CA ILE A 217 -2.22 18.55 16.70
C ILE A 217 -2.79 17.85 17.94
N TYR A 218 -3.44 16.71 17.76
CA TYR A 218 -3.98 15.87 18.82
C TYR A 218 -3.03 14.71 19.11
N PRO A 219 -2.88 14.30 20.37
CA PRO A 219 -2.13 13.08 20.69
C PRO A 219 -2.69 11.89 19.91
N ALA A 220 -1.83 11.01 19.44
CA ALA A 220 -2.26 9.77 18.79
C ALA A 220 -2.91 8.79 19.80
N GLU A 221 -2.49 8.87 21.08
CA GLU A 221 -3.03 8.05 22.16
C GLU A 221 -4.21 8.77 22.85
N ASN A 222 -5.36 8.09 22.91
CA ASN A 222 -6.60 8.57 23.57
C ASN A 222 -7.00 10.01 23.18
N PRO A 223 -7.13 10.32 21.89
CA PRO A 223 -7.46 11.66 21.45
C PRO A 223 -8.93 11.97 21.76
N ASP A 224 -9.19 13.18 22.30
CA ASP A 224 -10.55 13.71 22.40
C ASP A 224 -10.94 14.34 21.04
N TYR A 225 -11.24 13.50 20.07
CA TYR A 225 -11.66 13.93 18.73
C TYR A 225 -12.97 14.71 18.77
N LYS A 226 -13.88 14.38 19.69
CA LYS A 226 -15.16 15.08 19.81
C LYS A 226 -14.96 16.54 20.22
N ALA A 227 -14.22 16.80 21.29
CA ALA A 227 -13.91 18.17 21.68
C ALA A 227 -13.14 18.92 20.60
N GLY A 228 -12.26 18.22 19.86
CA GLY A 228 -11.56 18.76 18.72
C GLY A 228 -12.50 19.18 17.58
N ALA A 229 -13.42 18.34 17.22
CA ALA A 229 -14.39 18.61 16.17
C ALA A 229 -15.38 19.72 16.56
N ASP A 230 -15.82 19.74 17.82
CA ASP A 230 -16.66 20.83 18.37
C ASP A 230 -15.93 22.18 18.28
N ALA A 231 -14.63 22.21 18.61
CA ALA A 231 -13.82 23.42 18.51
C ALA A 231 -13.63 23.88 17.04
N VAL A 232 -13.47 22.96 16.10
CA VAL A 232 -13.43 23.27 14.66
C VAL A 232 -14.76 23.83 14.21
N ALA A 233 -15.90 23.19 14.56
CA ALA A 233 -17.24 23.63 14.17
C ALA A 233 -17.54 25.04 14.70
N ALA A 234 -17.14 25.36 15.94
CA ALA A 234 -17.31 26.67 16.56
C ALA A 234 -16.59 27.81 15.80
N THR A 235 -15.54 27.50 15.00
CA THR A 235 -14.86 28.52 14.18
C THR A 235 -15.64 28.94 12.95
N GLY A 236 -16.60 28.14 12.48
CA GLY A 236 -17.31 28.36 11.23
C GLY A 236 -16.38 28.31 10.01
N ALA A 237 -15.27 27.59 10.06
CA ALA A 237 -14.33 27.46 8.96
C ALA A 237 -15.05 26.99 7.68
N GLN A 238 -14.75 27.63 6.55
CA GLN A 238 -15.40 27.24 5.27
C GLN A 238 -14.78 25.97 4.67
N MET A 239 -13.58 25.63 5.08
CA MET A 239 -12.87 24.44 4.65
C MET A 239 -12.22 23.74 5.85
N VAL A 240 -12.20 22.40 5.79
CA VAL A 240 -11.46 21.57 6.74
C VAL A 240 -10.49 20.69 5.96
N VAL A 241 -9.24 20.66 6.39
CA VAL A 241 -8.22 19.70 5.98
C VAL A 241 -7.86 18.89 7.23
N LEU A 242 -8.37 17.68 7.28
CA LEU A 242 -8.18 16.77 8.42
C LEU A 242 -6.93 15.93 8.23
N GLY A 243 -5.97 16.06 9.12
CA GLY A 243 -4.83 15.15 9.24
C GLY A 243 -5.26 13.87 9.96
N SER A 244 -5.62 12.83 9.22
CA SER A 244 -6.02 11.51 9.71
C SER A 244 -5.20 10.41 9.07
N VAL A 245 -5.13 9.24 9.71
CA VAL A 245 -4.44 8.06 9.17
C VAL A 245 -5.42 6.93 8.89
N ASP A 246 -6.53 6.89 9.64
CA ASP A 246 -7.45 5.75 9.71
C ASP A 246 -8.92 6.17 9.59
N VAL A 247 -9.79 5.18 9.36
CA VAL A 247 -11.24 5.34 9.32
C VAL A 247 -11.82 5.85 10.64
N PRO A 248 -11.43 5.33 11.82
CA PRO A 248 -11.95 5.80 13.11
C PRO A 248 -11.77 7.30 13.32
N THR A 249 -10.59 7.85 13.06
CA THR A 249 -10.30 9.30 13.19
C THR A 249 -11.19 10.12 12.27
N ALA A 250 -11.24 9.79 10.98
CA ALA A 250 -12.06 10.52 10.02
C ALA A 250 -13.55 10.46 10.39
N THR A 251 -14.03 9.28 10.83
CA THR A 251 -15.42 9.06 11.26
C THR A 251 -15.78 9.91 12.47
N ALA A 252 -14.92 9.98 13.47
CA ALA A 252 -15.19 10.76 14.69
C ALA A 252 -15.41 12.25 14.39
N PHE A 253 -14.59 12.85 13.50
CA PHE A 253 -14.78 14.23 13.06
C PHE A 253 -16.06 14.43 12.27
N ILE A 254 -16.35 13.55 11.31
CA ILE A 254 -17.54 13.64 10.45
C ILE A 254 -18.83 13.54 11.27
N GLN A 255 -18.90 12.56 12.18
CA GLN A 255 -20.07 12.37 13.05
C GLN A 255 -20.27 13.57 14.02
N ALA A 256 -19.19 14.12 14.55
CA ALA A 256 -19.29 15.30 15.40
C ALA A 256 -19.76 16.54 14.58
N PHE A 257 -19.27 16.73 13.35
CA PHE A 257 -19.73 17.80 12.47
C PHE A 257 -21.20 17.66 12.11
N GLU A 258 -21.66 16.43 11.83
CA GLU A 258 -23.07 16.13 11.60
C GLU A 258 -23.93 16.50 12.81
N GLN A 259 -23.53 16.06 14.01
CA GLN A 259 -24.24 16.37 15.27
C GLN A 259 -24.29 17.88 15.56
N GLN A 260 -23.25 18.63 15.22
CA GLN A 260 -23.16 20.08 15.41
C GLN A 260 -23.84 20.87 14.27
N HIS A 261 -24.44 20.21 13.28
CA HIS A 261 -24.96 20.82 12.06
C HIS A 261 -23.93 21.73 11.34
N TYR A 262 -22.66 21.44 11.52
CA TYR A 262 -21.56 22.15 10.87
C TYR A 262 -21.20 21.46 9.56
N ASN A 263 -21.31 22.17 8.45
CA ASN A 263 -20.99 21.65 7.11
C ASN A 263 -19.97 22.55 6.41
N PRO A 264 -18.68 22.21 6.39
CA PRO A 264 -17.71 22.97 5.61
C PRO A 264 -18.02 22.86 4.11
N LYS A 265 -17.76 23.93 3.35
CA LYS A 265 -17.93 23.93 1.89
C LYS A 265 -17.00 22.95 1.20
N ILE A 266 -15.82 22.73 1.75
CA ILE A 266 -14.79 21.80 1.27
C ILE A 266 -14.28 21.01 2.46
N PHE A 267 -14.19 19.69 2.30
CA PHE A 267 -13.61 18.77 3.29
C PHE A 267 -12.64 17.83 2.60
N ALA A 268 -11.39 17.85 3.06
CA ALA A 268 -10.38 16.88 2.65
C ALA A 268 -9.75 16.22 3.89
N ALA A 269 -9.36 14.96 3.75
CA ALA A 269 -8.61 14.24 4.76
C ALA A 269 -7.34 13.65 4.15
N SER A 270 -6.31 13.42 4.97
CA SER A 270 -5.06 12.83 4.48
C SER A 270 -5.18 11.33 4.21
N SER A 271 -5.96 10.60 5.01
CA SER A 271 -6.33 9.18 4.83
C SER A 271 -7.57 8.84 5.64
N GLY A 272 -8.07 7.60 5.54
CA GLY A 272 -9.29 7.08 6.14
C GLY A 272 -10.45 7.05 5.15
N PRO A 273 -10.83 8.15 4.47
CA PRO A 273 -11.86 8.12 3.45
C PRO A 273 -11.51 7.27 2.21
N ASP A 274 -10.27 6.95 1.98
CA ASP A 274 -9.79 6.08 0.89
C ASP A 274 -10.01 4.57 1.16
N GLN A 275 -10.44 4.21 2.37
CA GLN A 275 -10.63 2.83 2.82
C GLN A 275 -11.95 2.18 2.31
N GLY A 276 -12.50 2.67 1.20
CA GLY A 276 -13.58 2.04 0.46
C GLY A 276 -14.84 1.73 1.29
N ALA A 277 -15.25 0.45 1.29
CA ALA A 277 -16.49 0.02 1.94
C ALA A 277 -16.47 0.21 3.47
N ASP A 278 -15.31 0.13 4.11
CA ASP A 278 -15.18 0.31 5.56
C ASP A 278 -15.49 1.76 5.96
N PHE A 279 -15.02 2.73 5.19
CA PHE A 279 -15.36 4.13 5.40
C PHE A 279 -16.87 4.40 5.16
N VAL A 280 -17.43 3.89 4.06
CA VAL A 280 -18.88 4.03 3.76
C VAL A 280 -19.72 3.44 4.88
N LYS A 281 -19.33 2.29 5.42
CA LYS A 281 -20.04 1.64 6.53
C LYS A 281 -19.97 2.48 7.81
N ALA A 282 -18.84 3.12 8.07
CA ALA A 282 -18.61 3.90 9.30
C ALA A 282 -19.39 5.22 9.33
N VAL A 283 -19.41 5.96 8.20
CA VAL A 283 -20.03 7.31 8.17
C VAL A 283 -21.41 7.33 7.52
N GLY A 284 -21.81 6.25 6.86
CA GLY A 284 -23.02 6.16 6.07
C GLY A 284 -22.86 6.75 4.65
N ALA A 285 -23.51 6.10 3.68
CA ALA A 285 -23.35 6.40 2.25
C ALA A 285 -23.62 7.87 1.86
N LYS A 286 -24.57 8.55 2.52
CA LYS A 286 -24.88 9.96 2.24
C LYS A 286 -23.78 10.90 2.74
N ASN A 287 -23.19 10.59 3.90
CA ASN A 287 -22.18 11.43 4.54
C ASN A 287 -20.79 11.33 3.89
N THR A 288 -20.59 10.39 2.97
CA THR A 288 -19.35 10.38 2.18
C THR A 288 -19.29 11.50 1.14
N ASN A 289 -20.46 11.98 0.66
CA ASN A 289 -20.56 12.83 -0.52
C ASN A 289 -19.81 14.16 -0.39
N GLY A 290 -18.91 14.43 -1.32
CA GLY A 290 -18.08 15.64 -1.38
C GLY A 290 -16.76 15.55 -0.60
N ILE A 291 -16.51 14.47 0.14
CA ILE A 291 -15.26 14.25 0.88
C ILE A 291 -14.13 13.92 -0.10
N MET A 292 -12.99 14.61 0.06
CA MET A 292 -11.80 14.44 -0.76
C MET A 292 -10.66 13.77 0.02
N VAL A 293 -9.86 12.96 -0.68
CA VAL A 293 -8.69 12.29 -0.12
C VAL A 293 -7.65 12.05 -1.22
N PRO A 294 -6.33 12.14 -0.93
CA PRO A 294 -5.29 11.78 -1.88
C PRO A 294 -5.16 10.27 -2.01
N ASN A 295 -4.64 9.82 -3.14
CA ASN A 295 -4.19 8.43 -3.32
C ASN A 295 -3.18 8.31 -4.47
N GLY A 296 -2.32 7.29 -4.42
CA GLY A 296 -1.31 7.00 -5.43
C GLY A 296 -1.79 6.06 -6.55
N TRP A 297 -2.99 5.50 -6.43
CA TRP A 297 -3.52 4.52 -7.38
C TRP A 297 -5.05 4.48 -7.41
N TYR A 298 -5.61 4.03 -8.52
CA TYR A 298 -7.04 3.68 -8.68
C TYR A 298 -7.24 2.63 -9.77
N ALA A 299 -8.31 1.86 -9.66
CA ALA A 299 -8.57 0.73 -10.55
C ALA A 299 -8.77 1.11 -12.03
N GLY A 300 -9.16 2.35 -12.32
CA GLY A 300 -9.32 2.89 -13.66
C GLY A 300 -8.03 3.41 -14.31
N LEU A 301 -6.88 3.32 -13.64
CA LEU A 301 -5.61 3.80 -14.18
C LEU A 301 -5.30 3.11 -15.52
N PRO A 302 -5.08 3.87 -16.63
CA PRO A 302 -4.86 3.29 -17.96
C PRO A 302 -3.42 2.77 -18.13
N ASN A 303 -2.99 1.93 -17.20
CA ASN A 303 -1.69 1.28 -17.17
C ASN A 303 -1.94 -0.23 -17.36
N PRO A 304 -1.34 -0.90 -18.37
CA PRO A 304 -1.54 -2.32 -18.61
C PRO A 304 -1.23 -3.21 -17.39
N LEU A 305 -0.21 -2.88 -16.60
CA LEU A 305 0.13 -3.59 -15.36
C LEU A 305 -0.99 -3.43 -14.33
N SER A 306 -1.51 -2.21 -14.16
CA SER A 306 -2.63 -1.94 -13.29
C SER A 306 -3.88 -2.71 -13.69
N GLN A 307 -4.23 -2.74 -14.99
CA GLN A 307 -5.39 -3.48 -15.46
C GLN A 307 -5.24 -4.99 -15.28
N ALA A 308 -4.02 -5.53 -15.46
CA ALA A 308 -3.73 -6.93 -15.16
C ALA A 308 -3.87 -7.24 -13.66
N PHE A 309 -3.36 -6.36 -12.80
CA PHE A 309 -3.51 -6.45 -11.35
C PHE A 309 -4.99 -6.44 -10.94
N VAL A 310 -5.78 -5.49 -11.43
CA VAL A 310 -7.23 -5.39 -11.13
C VAL A 310 -7.94 -6.70 -11.49
N LYS A 311 -7.69 -7.23 -12.70
CA LYS A 311 -8.26 -8.50 -13.14
C LYS A 311 -7.86 -9.66 -12.22
N ALA A 312 -6.59 -9.76 -11.87
CA ALA A 312 -6.07 -10.82 -11.00
C ALA A 312 -6.60 -10.69 -9.56
N TYR A 313 -6.71 -9.46 -9.05
CA TYR A 313 -7.25 -9.19 -7.71
C TYR A 313 -8.71 -9.62 -7.60
N VAL A 314 -9.56 -9.15 -8.51
CA VAL A 314 -10.99 -9.51 -8.52
C VAL A 314 -11.18 -11.02 -8.72
N ALA A 315 -10.38 -11.65 -9.58
CA ALA A 315 -10.43 -13.11 -9.75
C ALA A 315 -10.07 -13.89 -8.49
N LYS A 316 -9.17 -13.36 -7.64
CA LYS A 316 -8.70 -14.05 -6.43
C LYS A 316 -9.54 -13.74 -5.20
N TYR A 317 -9.96 -12.48 -5.02
CA TYR A 317 -10.59 -12.01 -3.80
C TYR A 317 -12.09 -11.67 -3.97
N GLY A 318 -12.59 -11.64 -5.21
CA GLY A 318 -13.96 -11.22 -5.52
C GLY A 318 -14.13 -9.69 -5.52
N GLY A 319 -15.38 -9.25 -5.47
CA GLY A 319 -15.72 -7.84 -5.49
C GLY A 319 -15.69 -7.21 -6.89
N SER A 320 -15.75 -5.89 -6.93
CA SER A 320 -15.62 -5.07 -8.14
C SER A 320 -14.28 -4.31 -8.15
N PRO A 321 -13.83 -3.78 -9.29
CA PRO A 321 -12.63 -2.95 -9.36
C PRO A 321 -12.62 -1.77 -8.38
N SER A 322 -13.78 -1.16 -8.12
CA SER A 322 -13.92 -0.03 -7.19
C SER A 322 -13.78 -0.40 -5.71
N ASP A 323 -13.86 -1.70 -5.39
CA ASP A 323 -13.72 -2.19 -4.01
C ASP A 323 -12.25 -2.47 -3.64
N ILE A 324 -11.33 -2.35 -4.61
CA ILE A 324 -9.91 -2.59 -4.36
C ILE A 324 -9.34 -1.41 -3.60
N ASN A 325 -8.90 -1.66 -2.37
CA ASN A 325 -8.13 -0.71 -1.59
C ASN A 325 -6.76 -0.49 -2.26
N ALA A 326 -6.37 0.79 -2.42
CA ALA A 326 -5.12 1.18 -3.08
C ALA A 326 -3.88 0.61 -2.41
N ASP A 327 -3.88 0.40 -1.11
CA ASP A 327 -2.80 -0.23 -0.36
C ASP A 327 -2.45 -1.62 -0.90
N SER A 328 -3.44 -2.33 -1.48
CA SER A 328 -3.16 -3.60 -2.16
C SER A 328 -2.32 -3.41 -3.43
N ALA A 329 -2.50 -2.31 -4.16
CA ALA A 329 -1.67 -1.97 -5.32
C ALA A 329 -0.29 -1.46 -4.89
N GLU A 330 -0.21 -0.73 -3.79
CA GLU A 330 1.05 -0.29 -3.18
C GLU A 330 1.89 -1.49 -2.74
N GLY A 331 1.30 -2.43 -2.00
CA GLY A 331 1.96 -3.67 -1.63
C GLY A 331 2.39 -4.50 -2.85
N TYR A 332 1.55 -4.58 -3.88
CA TYR A 332 1.91 -5.26 -5.13
C TYR A 332 3.12 -4.61 -5.81
N SER A 333 3.17 -3.26 -5.85
CA SER A 333 4.29 -2.48 -6.42
C SER A 333 5.61 -2.70 -5.70
N VAL A 334 5.59 -2.87 -4.38
CA VAL A 334 6.77 -3.27 -3.58
C VAL A 334 7.35 -4.59 -4.09
N GLY A 335 6.48 -5.54 -4.39
CA GLY A 335 6.88 -6.81 -5.00
C GLY A 335 7.47 -6.63 -6.40
N GLU A 336 6.87 -5.77 -7.23
CA GLU A 336 7.34 -5.51 -8.61
C GLU A 336 8.74 -4.90 -8.65
N ILE A 337 9.02 -3.86 -7.84
CA ILE A 337 10.36 -3.25 -7.78
C ILE A 337 11.40 -4.25 -7.26
N THR A 338 11.02 -5.10 -6.30
CA THR A 338 11.88 -6.16 -5.76
C THR A 338 12.18 -7.21 -6.83
N ALA A 339 11.17 -7.67 -7.58
CA ALA A 339 11.37 -8.63 -8.67
C ALA A 339 12.24 -8.06 -9.78
N ALA A 340 12.07 -6.77 -10.13
CA ALA A 340 12.90 -6.09 -11.10
C ALA A 340 14.37 -6.05 -10.66
N ALA A 341 14.63 -5.71 -9.39
CA ALA A 341 15.97 -5.68 -8.83
C ALA A 341 16.62 -7.08 -8.78
N VAL A 342 15.89 -8.09 -8.32
CA VAL A 342 16.37 -9.48 -8.30
C VAL A 342 16.68 -9.99 -9.70
N LYS A 343 15.82 -9.70 -10.67
CA LYS A 343 16.02 -10.08 -12.08
C LYS A 343 17.26 -9.39 -12.68
N ALA A 344 17.40 -8.10 -12.49
CA ALA A 344 18.51 -7.31 -13.05
C ALA A 344 19.86 -7.70 -12.44
N THR A 345 19.91 -7.98 -11.15
CA THR A 345 21.14 -8.35 -10.43
C THR A 345 21.43 -9.84 -10.47
N HIS A 346 20.51 -10.67 -10.97
CA HIS A 346 20.55 -12.14 -10.87
C HIS A 346 20.83 -12.64 -9.44
N SER A 347 20.30 -11.94 -8.42
CA SER A 347 20.65 -12.19 -7.03
C SER A 347 19.53 -11.79 -6.07
N VAL A 348 19.45 -12.47 -4.92
CA VAL A 348 18.69 -12.04 -3.74
C VAL A 348 19.60 -11.39 -2.68
N ASP A 349 20.82 -11.03 -3.05
CA ASP A 349 21.74 -10.29 -2.18
C ASP A 349 21.23 -8.86 -1.97
N ASN A 350 21.03 -8.50 -0.71
CA ASN A 350 20.44 -7.21 -0.35
C ASN A 350 21.29 -6.01 -0.78
N LYS A 351 22.63 -6.12 -0.75
CA LYS A 351 23.53 -5.03 -1.18
C LYS A 351 23.42 -4.78 -2.67
N LYS A 352 23.30 -5.83 -3.49
CA LYS A 352 23.09 -5.70 -4.93
C LYS A 352 21.74 -5.09 -5.24
N ILE A 353 20.68 -5.47 -4.51
CA ILE A 353 19.34 -4.92 -4.64
C ILE A 353 19.36 -3.41 -4.31
N ILE A 354 19.94 -3.02 -3.17
CA ILE A 354 20.10 -1.60 -2.78
C ILE A 354 20.85 -0.82 -3.87
N SER A 355 21.98 -1.33 -4.35
CA SER A 355 22.76 -0.68 -5.39
C SER A 355 21.98 -0.51 -6.69
N PHE A 356 21.21 -1.52 -7.10
CA PHE A 356 20.38 -1.45 -8.30
C PHE A 356 19.24 -0.41 -8.13
N LEU A 357 18.54 -0.40 -7.02
CA LEU A 357 17.45 0.55 -6.79
C LEU A 357 17.93 2.02 -6.73
N HIS A 358 19.18 2.26 -6.32
CA HIS A 358 19.82 3.57 -6.41
C HIS A 358 20.39 3.93 -7.80
N SER A 359 20.35 3.04 -8.79
CA SER A 359 21.00 3.25 -10.09
C SER A 359 20.27 4.20 -11.04
N SER A 360 19.32 4.98 -10.58
CA SER A 360 18.52 5.92 -11.39
C SER A 360 17.72 5.27 -12.54
N VAL A 361 17.55 3.95 -12.52
CA VAL A 361 16.68 3.23 -13.45
C VAL A 361 15.21 3.64 -13.26
N THR A 362 14.48 3.75 -14.37
CA THR A 362 13.01 3.90 -14.29
C THR A 362 12.37 2.53 -14.39
N LEU A 363 11.65 2.16 -13.35
CA LEU A 363 10.87 0.93 -13.27
C LEU A 363 9.40 1.21 -13.59
N GLN A 364 8.65 0.15 -13.92
CA GLN A 364 7.21 0.23 -14.13
C GLN A 364 6.51 -0.65 -13.10
N THR A 365 5.46 -0.12 -12.50
CA THR A 365 4.63 -0.82 -11.53
C THR A 365 3.14 -0.63 -11.84
N VAL A 366 2.29 -1.30 -11.10
CA VAL A 366 0.83 -1.09 -11.20
C VAL A 366 0.43 0.34 -10.84
N GLN A 367 1.23 1.07 -10.04
CA GLN A 367 1.04 2.49 -9.73
C GLN A 367 1.59 3.42 -10.82
N GLY A 368 2.32 2.90 -11.82
CA GLY A 368 2.97 3.67 -12.86
C GLY A 368 4.49 3.68 -12.74
N PRO A 369 5.17 4.73 -13.25
CA PRO A 369 6.62 4.80 -13.27
C PRO A 369 7.20 5.03 -11.87
N VAL A 370 8.35 4.40 -11.62
CA VAL A 370 9.13 4.53 -10.38
C VAL A 370 10.56 4.88 -10.70
N LYS A 371 11.04 5.96 -10.14
CA LYS A 371 12.45 6.36 -10.20
C LYS A 371 12.86 6.93 -8.85
N PHE A 372 13.82 6.28 -8.21
CA PHE A 372 14.24 6.69 -6.88
C PHE A 372 15.28 7.80 -6.92
N ASN A 373 15.16 8.75 -5.99
CA ASN A 373 16.21 9.70 -5.66
C ASN A 373 17.25 9.06 -4.72
N SER A 374 18.21 9.85 -4.24
CA SER A 374 19.27 9.38 -3.34
C SER A 374 18.81 8.89 -1.98
N VAL A 375 17.60 9.24 -1.56
CA VAL A 375 17.01 8.80 -0.28
C VAL A 375 15.93 7.73 -0.45
N GLY A 376 15.64 7.31 -1.70
CA GLY A 376 14.71 6.23 -2.00
C GLY A 376 13.26 6.65 -2.21
N GLU A 377 12.98 7.95 -2.39
CA GLU A 377 11.65 8.43 -2.77
C GLU A 377 11.44 8.32 -4.29
N ASN A 378 10.22 7.98 -4.71
CA ASN A 378 9.83 8.00 -6.11
C ASN A 378 9.55 9.42 -6.60
N VAL A 379 10.46 9.98 -7.37
CA VAL A 379 10.38 11.36 -7.88
C VAL A 379 9.53 11.54 -9.14
N VAL A 380 9.02 10.45 -9.71
CA VAL A 380 8.16 10.46 -10.91
C VAL A 380 6.75 9.92 -10.64
N ALA A 381 6.41 9.69 -9.38
CA ALA A 381 5.11 9.17 -8.98
C ALA A 381 3.99 10.14 -9.34
N GLN A 382 2.87 9.59 -9.82
CA GLN A 382 1.65 10.33 -10.05
C GLN A 382 0.89 10.53 -8.73
N LYS A 383 0.23 11.69 -8.59
CA LYS A 383 -0.52 12.07 -7.40
C LYS A 383 -1.95 12.34 -7.83
N PHE A 384 -2.89 11.71 -7.18
CA PHE A 384 -4.31 11.84 -7.50
C PHE A 384 -5.08 12.32 -6.28
N ILE A 385 -6.17 13.08 -6.55
CA ILE A 385 -7.20 13.37 -5.54
C ILE A 385 -8.47 12.66 -5.98
N PHE A 386 -9.06 12.02 -5.02
CA PHE A 386 -10.34 11.34 -5.15
C PHE A 386 -11.42 12.11 -4.39
N GLN A 387 -12.64 11.94 -4.83
CA GLN A 387 -13.80 12.47 -4.14
C GLN A 387 -14.88 11.40 -4.08
N TRP A 388 -15.48 11.26 -2.93
CA TRP A 388 -16.73 10.55 -2.81
C TRP A 388 -17.85 11.37 -3.42
N GLN A 389 -18.64 10.77 -4.30
CA GLN A 389 -19.80 11.39 -4.95
C GLN A 389 -21.05 10.55 -4.75
N THR A 390 -22.21 11.10 -5.12
CA THR A 390 -23.52 10.48 -4.91
C THR A 390 -23.59 9.03 -5.37
N GLY A 391 -24.14 8.15 -4.53
CA GLY A 391 -24.30 6.72 -4.79
C GLY A 391 -23.16 5.82 -4.32
N PRO A 392 -22.56 6.12 -3.21
CA PRO A 392 -21.19 6.35 -2.73
C PRO A 392 -20.13 5.88 -3.74
N LYS A 393 -19.89 6.71 -4.74
CA LYS A 393 -18.88 6.46 -5.79
C LYS A 393 -17.57 7.14 -5.41
N PHE A 394 -16.52 6.38 -5.27
CA PHE A 394 -15.16 6.88 -5.07
C PHE A 394 -14.50 7.10 -6.43
N VAL A 395 -14.32 8.36 -6.81
CA VAL A 395 -13.90 8.72 -8.18
C VAL A 395 -12.70 9.64 -8.16
N GLN A 396 -11.82 9.47 -9.13
CA GLN A 396 -10.66 10.33 -9.33
C GLN A 396 -11.13 11.68 -9.91
N VAL A 397 -10.68 12.79 -9.32
CA VAL A 397 -11.08 14.16 -9.70
C VAL A 397 -9.89 15.05 -10.07
N LEU A 398 -8.69 14.80 -9.52
CA LEU A 398 -7.47 15.56 -9.86
C LEU A 398 -6.29 14.61 -10.12
N PRO A 399 -5.42 14.95 -11.08
CA PRO A 399 -5.55 16.07 -12.01
C PRO A 399 -6.74 15.86 -12.97
N SER A 400 -7.41 16.95 -13.34
CA SER A 400 -8.57 16.89 -14.25
C SER A 400 -8.23 16.38 -15.65
N SER A 401 -6.96 16.40 -16.02
CA SER A 401 -6.42 15.84 -17.27
C SER A 401 -6.20 14.32 -17.23
N ALA A 402 -6.33 13.68 -16.07
CA ALA A 402 -6.16 12.23 -15.97
C ALA A 402 -7.34 11.51 -16.64
N SER A 403 -7.04 10.36 -17.26
CA SER A 403 -8.06 9.54 -17.93
C SER A 403 -9.12 9.07 -16.93
N GLY A 404 -10.39 9.32 -17.24
CA GLY A 404 -11.51 8.95 -16.36
C GLY A 404 -11.77 9.94 -15.22
N SER A 405 -11.04 11.07 -15.17
CA SER A 405 -11.31 12.13 -14.21
C SER A 405 -12.73 12.68 -14.39
N VAL A 406 -13.42 12.90 -13.27
CA VAL A 406 -14.76 13.49 -13.26
C VAL A 406 -14.76 14.88 -12.59
N PRO A 407 -15.73 15.76 -12.89
CA PRO A 407 -15.83 17.07 -12.25
C PRO A 407 -15.95 16.97 -10.73
N ILE A 408 -15.31 17.89 -10.02
CA ILE A 408 -15.40 18.01 -8.56
C ILE A 408 -16.78 18.53 -8.17
N VAL A 409 -17.39 17.91 -7.17
CA VAL A 409 -18.59 18.40 -6.49
C VAL A 409 -18.15 19.46 -5.48
N ASN A 410 -18.43 20.73 -5.78
CA ASN A 410 -18.13 21.91 -4.95
C ASN A 410 -19.27 22.92 -5.02
N PRO A 411 -19.86 23.36 -3.89
CA PRO A 411 -19.51 22.97 -2.52
C PRO A 411 -19.91 21.54 -2.17
N LYS A 412 -19.25 20.99 -1.12
CA LYS A 412 -19.64 19.70 -0.53
C LYS A 412 -21.11 19.74 -0.11
N PRO A 413 -21.93 18.74 -0.48
CA PRO A 413 -23.30 18.64 0.00
C PRO A 413 -23.40 18.58 1.54
N ALA A 414 -24.57 18.96 2.05
CA ALA A 414 -24.83 18.86 3.48
C ALA A 414 -24.81 17.39 3.96
N TRP A 415 -24.47 17.22 5.24
CA TRP A 415 -24.62 15.93 5.89
C TRP A 415 -26.08 15.45 5.86
N SER A 416 -26.28 14.15 5.95
CA SER A 416 -27.65 13.62 6.12
C SER A 416 -28.18 13.99 7.51
N SER A 417 -29.21 14.77 7.59
CA SER A 417 -29.98 14.98 8.82
C SER A 417 -30.76 13.72 9.17
#